data_abd4ad739385397dfaf499352b897b63
#
_entry.id   abd4ad739385397dfaf499352b897b63
#
_cell.length_a   1.000
_cell.length_b   1.000
_cell.length_c   1.000
_cell.angle_alpha   90.00
_cell.angle_beta   90.00
_cell.angle_gamma   90.00
#
_symmetry.space_group_name_H-M   'P 1'
#
loop_
_entity.id
_entity.type
_entity.pdbx_description
1 polymer ?
#
loop_
_entity_poly.entity_id
_entity_poly.type
_entity_poly.pdbx_seq_one_letter_code
_entity_poly.pdbx_strand_id
1 'polypeptide(L)'
;MDFLPYMKTGGSLLVIAGSAFQPQKPEDLCGKRVASIKGGAWIARLNKVSTDYCQSKSLGAISVQEFPTSPEATQALLSAAVDVQYEDAAVAKATLEKTGQRLKISSQQMIYPVVVGLAVNKDNPELLKELKASLAQRVSDGSYRALLQKYNLQMPGADEISKALAGSL
;
A
#
# COMPACT_ATOMS: atom_id res chain seq x y z
N MET A 1 8.50 8.85 22.03
CA MET A 1 7.37 9.36 21.23
C MET A 1 6.15 8.52 21.53
N ASP A 2 4.97 9.13 21.57
CA ASP A 2 3.70 8.44 21.61
C ASP A 2 3.10 8.44 20.19
N PHE A 3 2.34 7.40 19.88
CA PHE A 3 1.73 7.27 18.55
C PHE A 3 0.21 7.26 18.66
N LEU A 4 -0.44 8.02 17.77
CA LEU A 4 -1.87 7.97 17.56
C LEU A 4 -2.14 7.27 16.22
N PRO A 5 -2.46 5.97 16.21
CA PRO A 5 -2.88 5.27 15.00
C PRO A 5 -4.15 5.91 14.44
N TYR A 6 -4.17 6.20 13.14
CA TYR A 6 -5.31 6.88 12.54
C TYR A 6 -5.78 6.26 11.23
N MET A 7 -4.92 5.60 10.47
CA MET A 7 -5.33 4.96 9.23
C MET A 7 -4.57 3.65 8.99
N LYS A 8 -5.08 2.86 8.06
CA LYS A 8 -4.44 1.69 7.49
C LYS A 8 -4.28 1.88 5.99
N THR A 9 -3.08 1.63 5.49
CA THR A 9 -2.77 1.56 4.06
C THR A 9 -2.07 0.25 3.75
N GLY A 10 -1.78 -0.01 2.48
CA GLY A 10 -1.05 -1.19 2.02
C GLY A 10 -0.75 -1.09 0.55
N GLY A 11 -0.19 -2.14 -0.03
CA GLY A 11 0.10 -2.22 -1.45
C GLY A 11 -1.13 -2.51 -2.28
N SER A 12 -1.11 -2.02 -3.51
CA SER A 12 -2.04 -2.35 -4.58
C SER A 12 -1.26 -2.70 -5.84
N LEU A 13 -1.82 -3.57 -6.68
CA LEU A 13 -1.24 -3.97 -7.96
C LEU A 13 -1.96 -3.25 -9.09
N LEU A 14 -1.21 -2.43 -9.82
CA LEU A 14 -1.69 -1.73 -11.01
C LEU A 14 -1.27 -2.50 -12.26
N VAL A 15 -2.21 -2.69 -13.16
CA VAL A 15 -1.99 -3.30 -14.48
C VAL A 15 -2.65 -2.46 -15.58
N ILE A 16 -2.28 -2.68 -16.83
CA ILE A 16 -2.97 -2.12 -17.99
C ILE A 16 -4.43 -2.58 -17.95
N ALA A 17 -5.37 -1.67 -18.17
CA ALA A 17 -6.81 -1.94 -18.02
C ALA A 17 -7.32 -3.13 -18.86
N GLY A 18 -6.80 -3.32 -20.08
CA GLY A 18 -7.13 -4.43 -20.96
C GLY A 18 -6.27 -5.69 -20.79
N SER A 19 -5.35 -5.73 -19.80
CA SER A 19 -4.48 -6.89 -19.59
C SER A 19 -5.28 -8.12 -19.13
N ALA A 20 -4.99 -9.27 -19.71
CA ALA A 20 -5.48 -10.56 -19.23
C ALA A 20 -4.81 -10.97 -17.89
N PHE A 21 -3.62 -10.41 -17.61
CA PHE A 21 -2.91 -10.64 -16.34
C PHE A 21 -3.52 -9.77 -15.25
N GLN A 22 -4.15 -10.38 -14.26
CA GLN A 22 -4.89 -9.75 -13.17
C GLN A 22 -4.43 -10.30 -11.81
N PRO A 23 -3.19 -9.98 -11.37
CA PRO A 23 -2.65 -10.51 -10.12
C PRO A 23 -3.43 -9.96 -8.92
N GLN A 24 -3.69 -10.83 -7.93
CA GLN A 24 -4.42 -10.49 -6.71
C GLN A 24 -3.50 -10.43 -5.49
N LYS A 25 -2.38 -11.14 -5.53
CA LYS A 25 -1.47 -11.33 -4.41
C LYS A 25 -0.02 -11.45 -4.90
N PRO A 26 0.97 -11.30 -4.01
CA PRO A 26 2.38 -11.35 -4.39
C PRO A 26 2.84 -12.63 -5.10
N GLU A 27 2.24 -13.76 -4.77
CA GLU A 27 2.58 -15.05 -5.39
C GLU A 27 2.20 -15.12 -6.87
N ASP A 28 1.22 -14.31 -7.29
CA ASP A 28 0.82 -14.22 -8.70
C ASP A 28 1.86 -13.47 -9.57
N LEU A 29 2.84 -12.84 -8.92
CA LEU A 29 3.90 -12.07 -9.57
C LEU A 29 5.11 -12.91 -10.00
N CYS A 30 5.10 -14.23 -9.74
CA CYS A 30 6.19 -15.12 -10.14
C CYS A 30 6.47 -15.03 -11.65
N GLY A 31 7.75 -14.84 -12.01
CA GLY A 31 8.19 -14.68 -13.39
C GLY A 31 7.82 -13.34 -14.04
N LYS A 32 7.32 -12.36 -13.28
CA LYS A 32 6.87 -11.05 -13.79
C LYS A 32 7.85 -9.93 -13.45
N ARG A 33 7.84 -8.89 -14.29
CA ARG A 33 8.56 -7.63 -14.07
C ARG A 33 7.65 -6.69 -13.27
N VAL A 34 8.10 -6.29 -12.10
CA VAL A 34 7.33 -5.49 -11.15
C VAL A 34 8.01 -4.14 -10.96
N ALA A 35 7.35 -3.05 -11.33
CA ALA A 35 7.81 -1.71 -10.98
C ALA A 35 7.44 -1.36 -9.54
N SER A 36 8.35 -0.74 -8.82
CA SER A 36 8.10 -0.18 -7.49
C SER A 36 8.93 1.08 -7.28
N ILE A 37 8.54 1.91 -6.33
CA ILE A 37 9.35 3.07 -5.92
C ILE A 37 10.61 2.58 -5.20
N LYS A 38 11.75 3.22 -5.50
CA LYS A 38 13.04 2.90 -4.90
C LYS A 38 13.00 3.01 -3.36
N GLY A 39 13.52 2.00 -2.69
CA GLY A 39 13.52 1.94 -1.23
C GLY A 39 12.15 1.67 -0.60
N GLY A 40 11.17 1.26 -1.38
CA GLY A 40 9.84 0.91 -0.87
C GLY A 40 9.90 -0.23 0.15
N ALA A 41 9.18 -0.10 1.25
CA ALA A 41 9.17 -1.08 2.34
C ALA A 41 8.71 -2.50 1.90
N TRP A 42 7.99 -2.58 0.79
CA TRP A 42 7.47 -3.85 0.25
C TRP A 42 8.49 -4.64 -0.59
N ILE A 43 9.58 -4.00 -1.05
CA ILE A 43 10.58 -4.64 -1.92
C ILE A 43 11.19 -5.85 -1.24
N ALA A 44 11.57 -5.73 0.03
CA ALA A 44 12.12 -6.86 0.79
C ALA A 44 11.12 -8.04 0.88
N ARG A 45 9.82 -7.74 1.03
CA ARG A 45 8.77 -8.77 1.08
C ARG A 45 8.55 -9.43 -0.28
N LEU A 46 8.58 -8.66 -1.37
CA LEU A 46 8.51 -9.21 -2.74
C LEU A 46 9.70 -10.11 -3.05
N ASN A 47 10.92 -9.68 -2.67
CA ASN A 47 12.13 -10.49 -2.83
C ASN A 47 12.04 -11.79 -2.03
N LYS A 48 11.48 -11.76 -0.82
CA LYS A 48 11.25 -12.96 -0.02
C LYS A 48 10.26 -13.92 -0.70
N VAL A 49 9.14 -13.43 -1.24
CA VAL A 49 8.20 -14.24 -2.03
C VAL A 49 8.87 -14.81 -3.27
N SER A 50 9.71 -14.02 -3.96
CA SER A 50 10.47 -14.47 -5.13
C SER A 50 11.35 -15.68 -4.79
N THR A 51 12.06 -15.65 -3.65
CA THR A 51 12.96 -16.73 -3.21
C THR A 51 12.18 -17.91 -2.64
N ASP A 52 11.33 -17.65 -1.64
CA ASP A 52 10.75 -18.71 -0.81
C ASP A 52 9.58 -19.43 -1.50
N TYR A 53 8.88 -18.73 -2.41
CA TYR A 53 7.72 -19.30 -3.10
C TYR A 53 7.98 -19.53 -4.59
N CYS A 54 8.34 -18.48 -5.34
CA CYS A 54 8.44 -18.60 -6.80
C CYS A 54 9.55 -19.56 -7.23
N GLN A 55 10.75 -19.39 -6.68
CA GLN A 55 11.91 -20.24 -7.03
C GLN A 55 11.72 -21.67 -6.53
N SER A 56 11.20 -21.87 -5.32
CA SER A 56 10.95 -23.20 -4.78
C SER A 56 9.95 -24.02 -5.60
N LYS A 57 9.08 -23.34 -6.35
CA LYS A 57 8.09 -23.95 -7.24
C LYS A 57 8.45 -23.87 -8.73
N SER A 58 9.66 -23.42 -9.06
CA SER A 58 10.13 -23.26 -10.44
C SER A 58 9.21 -22.37 -11.31
N LEU A 59 8.57 -21.36 -10.70
CA LEU A 59 7.66 -20.43 -11.38
C LEU A 59 8.36 -19.19 -11.96
N GLY A 60 9.70 -19.09 -11.83
CA GLY A 60 10.48 -17.94 -12.21
C GLY A 60 10.50 -16.86 -11.10
N ALA A 61 11.61 -16.14 -11.00
CA ALA A 61 11.77 -15.09 -10.01
C ALA A 61 10.90 -13.86 -10.31
N ILE A 62 10.48 -13.14 -9.27
CA ILE A 62 9.92 -11.80 -9.42
C ILE A 62 11.07 -10.85 -9.75
N SER A 63 10.98 -10.12 -10.85
CA SER A 63 11.97 -9.11 -11.26
C SER A 63 11.52 -7.73 -10.83
N VAL A 64 11.94 -7.27 -9.65
CA VAL A 64 11.60 -5.94 -9.15
C VAL A 64 12.51 -4.91 -9.81
N GLN A 65 11.91 -3.92 -10.48
CA GLN A 65 12.56 -2.75 -11.05
C GLN A 65 12.20 -1.52 -10.21
N GLU A 66 13.22 -0.88 -9.68
CA GLU A 66 13.06 0.27 -8.79
C GLU A 66 13.16 1.58 -9.58
N PHE A 67 12.19 2.46 -9.37
CA PHE A 67 12.11 3.78 -10.00
C PHE A 67 12.24 4.89 -8.96
N PRO A 68 12.86 6.03 -9.29
CA PRO A 68 12.98 7.16 -8.37
C PRO A 68 11.63 7.72 -7.92
N THR A 69 10.62 7.68 -8.80
CA THR A 69 9.28 8.24 -8.53
C THR A 69 8.16 7.31 -9.02
N SER A 70 6.98 7.42 -8.40
CA SER A 70 5.78 6.70 -8.84
C SER A 70 5.37 7.03 -10.28
N PRO A 71 5.43 8.29 -10.77
CA PRO A 71 5.16 8.57 -12.18
C PRO A 71 6.07 7.83 -13.17
N GLU A 72 7.37 7.69 -12.87
CA GLU A 72 8.29 6.92 -13.72
C GLU A 72 7.96 5.42 -13.73
N ALA A 73 7.63 4.84 -12.58
CA ALA A 73 7.14 3.48 -12.48
C ALA A 73 5.84 3.29 -13.29
N THR A 74 4.94 4.28 -13.23
CA THR A 74 3.69 4.28 -14.02
C THR A 74 3.97 4.36 -15.53
N GLN A 75 4.94 5.16 -15.97
CA GLN A 75 5.33 5.22 -17.39
C GLN A 75 5.92 3.89 -17.86
N ALA A 76 6.73 3.22 -17.04
CA ALA A 76 7.25 1.89 -17.36
C ALA A 76 6.12 0.86 -17.54
N LEU A 77 5.07 0.93 -16.71
CA LEU A 77 3.88 0.08 -16.88
C LEU A 77 3.11 0.43 -18.15
N LEU A 78 2.86 1.71 -18.42
CA LEU A 78 2.11 2.17 -19.60
C LEU A 78 2.83 1.84 -20.92
N SER A 79 4.15 1.79 -20.92
CA SER A 79 4.99 1.40 -22.08
C SER A 79 5.21 -0.11 -22.18
N ALA A 80 4.62 -0.91 -21.29
CA ALA A 80 4.83 -2.36 -21.19
C ALA A 80 6.30 -2.78 -20.94
N ALA A 81 7.14 -1.88 -20.41
CA ALA A 81 8.47 -2.21 -19.92
C ALA A 81 8.43 -3.12 -18.68
N VAL A 82 7.36 -3.01 -17.91
CA VAL A 82 7.02 -3.91 -16.79
C VAL A 82 5.60 -4.45 -16.96
N ASP A 83 5.29 -5.53 -16.23
CA ASP A 83 4.00 -6.22 -16.34
C ASP A 83 2.99 -5.72 -15.29
N VAL A 84 3.48 -5.17 -14.18
CA VAL A 84 2.69 -4.68 -13.05
C VAL A 84 3.45 -3.60 -12.30
N GLN A 85 2.75 -2.64 -11.70
CA GLN A 85 3.31 -1.69 -10.73
C GLN A 85 2.77 -2.02 -9.34
N TYR A 86 3.67 -2.20 -8.38
CA TYR A 86 3.32 -2.27 -6.96
C TYR A 86 3.37 -0.87 -6.36
N GLU A 87 2.24 -0.39 -5.84
CA GLU A 87 2.11 0.99 -5.36
C GLU A 87 1.29 1.05 -4.06
N ASP A 88 1.45 2.10 -3.27
CA ASP A 88 0.55 2.39 -2.15
C ASP A 88 -0.90 2.55 -2.61
N ALA A 89 -1.86 2.07 -1.82
CA ALA A 89 -3.27 2.02 -2.19
C ALA A 89 -3.87 3.39 -2.53
N ALA A 90 -3.49 4.45 -1.80
CA ALA A 90 -3.96 5.80 -2.06
C ALA A 90 -3.31 6.39 -3.33
N VAL A 91 -2.01 6.15 -3.51
CA VAL A 91 -1.27 6.60 -4.70
C VAL A 91 -1.76 5.84 -5.93
N ALA A 92 -2.03 4.54 -5.83
CA ALA A 92 -2.60 3.73 -6.90
C ALA A 92 -3.93 4.30 -7.37
N LYS A 93 -4.84 4.66 -6.44
CA LYS A 93 -6.11 5.29 -6.79
C LYS A 93 -5.94 6.64 -7.49
N ALA A 94 -5.08 7.50 -6.96
CA ALA A 94 -4.77 8.79 -7.60
C ALA A 94 -4.14 8.61 -9.00
N THR A 95 -3.35 7.55 -9.20
CA THR A 95 -2.76 7.21 -10.50
C THR A 95 -3.83 6.81 -11.51
N LEU A 96 -4.85 6.03 -11.11
CA LEU A 96 -5.98 5.69 -12.00
C LEU A 96 -6.69 6.96 -12.50
N GLU A 97 -7.00 7.88 -11.60
CA GLU A 97 -7.66 9.14 -11.94
C GLU A 97 -6.85 9.97 -12.94
N LYS A 98 -5.53 10.07 -12.72
CA LYS A 98 -4.61 10.81 -13.60
C LYS A 98 -4.37 10.14 -14.96
N THR A 99 -4.47 8.83 -15.03
CA THR A 99 -4.20 8.08 -16.27
C THR A 99 -5.45 7.84 -17.13
N GLY A 100 -6.59 8.41 -16.76
CA GLY A 100 -7.83 8.32 -17.54
C GLY A 100 -8.27 6.87 -17.77
N GLN A 101 -8.21 6.05 -16.74
CA GLN A 101 -8.62 4.63 -16.76
C GLN A 101 -7.82 3.72 -17.71
N ARG A 102 -6.64 4.14 -18.15
CA ARG A 102 -5.72 3.27 -18.91
C ARG A 102 -5.14 2.16 -18.07
N LEU A 103 -5.17 2.33 -16.75
CA LEU A 103 -4.74 1.35 -15.74
C LEU A 103 -5.94 0.90 -14.92
N LYS A 104 -5.79 -0.23 -14.24
CA LYS A 104 -6.72 -0.67 -13.21
C LYS A 104 -5.96 -1.26 -12.01
N ILE A 105 -6.54 -1.18 -10.83
CA ILE A 105 -6.10 -1.94 -9.66
C ILE A 105 -6.67 -3.35 -9.81
N SER A 106 -5.80 -4.35 -9.91
CA SER A 106 -6.21 -5.76 -10.00
C SER A 106 -6.41 -6.40 -8.62
N SER A 107 -5.60 -6.04 -7.63
CA SER A 107 -5.72 -6.58 -6.27
C SER A 107 -7.01 -6.10 -5.59
N GLN A 108 -7.82 -7.05 -5.10
CA GLN A 108 -9.08 -6.73 -4.40
C GLN A 108 -8.86 -6.30 -2.94
N GLN A 109 -7.75 -6.73 -2.35
CA GLN A 109 -7.38 -6.41 -0.97
C GLN A 109 -6.03 -5.70 -0.94
N MET A 110 -5.82 -4.90 0.10
CA MET A 110 -4.52 -4.32 0.38
C MET A 110 -3.49 -5.42 0.66
N ILE A 111 -2.35 -5.32 -0.01
CA ILE A 111 -1.22 -6.24 0.15
C ILE A 111 -0.29 -5.68 1.22
N TYR A 112 0.11 -6.52 2.17
CA TYR A 112 0.96 -6.12 3.30
C TYR A 112 0.47 -4.86 4.02
N PRO A 113 -0.76 -4.86 4.56
CA PRO A 113 -1.32 -3.69 5.20
C PRO A 113 -0.48 -3.24 6.39
N VAL A 114 -0.38 -1.93 6.58
CA VAL A 114 0.31 -1.28 7.70
C VAL A 114 -0.58 -0.25 8.36
N VAL A 115 -0.49 -0.15 9.68
CA VAL A 115 -1.14 0.89 10.46
C VAL A 115 -0.23 2.12 10.51
N VAL A 116 -0.77 3.26 10.15
CA VAL A 116 -0.07 4.55 10.15
C VAL A 116 -0.54 5.37 11.35
N GLY A 117 0.41 5.98 12.06
CA GLY A 117 0.14 6.78 13.23
C GLY A 117 0.82 8.15 13.19
N LEU A 118 0.20 9.12 13.84
CA LEU A 118 0.84 10.40 14.14
C LEU A 118 1.80 10.21 15.32
N ALA A 119 3.04 10.64 15.16
CA ALA A 119 4.04 10.64 16.22
C ALA A 119 3.98 11.95 16.99
N VAL A 120 3.81 11.88 18.31
CA VAL A 120 3.76 13.04 19.20
C VAL A 120 4.88 12.92 20.23
N ASN A 121 5.57 14.02 20.52
CA ASN A 121 6.58 14.04 21.57
C ASN A 121 5.93 13.75 22.93
N LYS A 122 6.56 12.88 23.73
CA LYS A 122 6.08 12.53 25.08
C LYS A 122 5.98 13.74 26.01
N ASP A 123 6.77 14.78 25.76
CA ASP A 123 6.74 16.04 26.52
C ASP A 123 5.51 16.91 26.20
N ASN A 124 4.65 16.47 25.26
CA ASN A 124 3.45 17.20 24.88
C ASN A 124 2.19 16.32 24.96
N PRO A 125 1.80 15.89 26.18
CA PRO A 125 0.62 15.02 26.37
C PRO A 125 -0.69 15.72 26.04
N GLU A 126 -0.78 17.05 26.18
CA GLU A 126 -1.96 17.83 25.83
C GLU A 126 -2.26 17.75 24.32
N LEU A 127 -1.24 17.89 23.48
CA LEU A 127 -1.41 17.73 22.04
C LEU A 127 -1.95 16.33 21.68
N LEU A 128 -1.41 15.29 22.31
CA LEU A 128 -1.89 13.93 22.07
C LEU A 128 -3.36 13.77 22.48
N LYS A 129 -3.76 14.35 23.60
CA LYS A 129 -5.15 14.34 24.09
C LYS A 129 -6.10 15.03 23.11
N GLU A 130 -5.74 16.23 22.65
CA GLU A 130 -6.53 17.00 21.69
C GLU A 130 -6.66 16.28 20.33
N LEU A 131 -5.58 15.69 19.84
CA LEU A 131 -5.60 14.90 18.62
C LEU A 131 -6.52 13.67 18.74
N LYS A 132 -6.46 12.96 19.87
CA LYS A 132 -7.36 11.83 20.15
C LYS A 132 -8.82 12.26 20.19
N ALA A 133 -9.14 13.35 20.87
CA ALA A 133 -10.50 13.89 20.96
C ALA A 133 -11.03 14.31 19.59
N SER A 134 -10.21 15.03 18.81
CA SER A 134 -10.55 15.47 17.45
C SER A 134 -10.79 14.27 16.51
N LEU A 135 -9.91 13.26 16.53
CA LEU A 135 -10.08 12.05 15.75
C LEU A 135 -11.35 11.29 16.14
N ALA A 136 -11.62 11.13 17.44
CA ALA A 136 -12.82 10.46 17.94
C ALA A 136 -14.10 11.16 17.45
N GLN A 137 -14.13 12.49 17.45
CA GLN A 137 -15.26 13.27 16.93
C GLN A 137 -15.49 13.00 15.44
N ARG A 138 -14.42 12.99 14.62
CA ARG A 138 -14.52 12.74 13.17
C ARG A 138 -14.89 11.29 12.86
N VAL A 139 -14.52 10.36 13.72
CA VAL A 139 -14.97 8.96 13.61
C VAL A 139 -16.46 8.85 13.93
N SER A 140 -16.93 9.53 14.98
CA SER A 140 -18.32 9.46 15.42
C SER A 140 -19.30 10.12 14.45
N ASP A 141 -18.93 11.20 13.79
CA ASP A 141 -19.76 11.90 12.79
C ASP A 141 -19.69 11.25 11.38
N GLY A 142 -18.87 10.22 11.21
CA GLY A 142 -18.71 9.48 9.95
C GLY A 142 -17.85 10.17 8.89
N SER A 143 -17.46 11.43 9.09
CA SER A 143 -16.68 12.21 8.10
C SER A 143 -15.31 11.58 7.84
N TYR A 144 -14.68 11.01 8.87
CA TYR A 144 -13.39 10.37 8.77
C TYR A 144 -13.44 9.09 7.91
N ARG A 145 -14.47 8.27 8.10
CA ARG A 145 -14.65 7.05 7.28
C ARG A 145 -14.86 7.40 5.82
N ALA A 146 -15.68 8.39 5.52
CA ALA A 146 -15.90 8.86 4.16
C ALA A 146 -14.61 9.36 3.50
N LEU A 147 -13.77 10.10 4.25
CA LEU A 147 -12.50 10.58 3.78
C LEU A 147 -11.54 9.42 3.45
N LEU A 148 -11.40 8.43 4.31
CA LEU A 148 -10.54 7.27 4.07
C LEU A 148 -11.00 6.49 2.83
N GLN A 149 -12.29 6.25 2.67
CA GLN A 149 -12.85 5.57 1.50
C GLN A 149 -12.57 6.33 0.19
N LYS A 150 -12.68 7.68 0.23
CA LYS A 150 -12.35 8.53 -0.91
C LYS A 150 -10.93 8.28 -1.42
N TYR A 151 -9.98 8.04 -0.51
CA TYR A 151 -8.56 7.83 -0.86
C TYR A 151 -8.13 6.36 -0.87
N ASN A 152 -9.08 5.41 -0.92
CA ASN A 152 -8.79 3.97 -0.89
C ASN A 152 -7.98 3.54 0.36
N LEU A 153 -8.25 4.17 1.48
CA LEU A 153 -7.67 3.89 2.78
C LEU A 153 -8.71 3.26 3.70
N GLN A 154 -8.28 2.70 4.82
CA GLN A 154 -9.15 2.03 5.78
C GLN A 154 -8.90 2.52 7.21
N MET A 155 -9.88 2.36 8.08
CA MET A 155 -9.68 2.46 9.53
C MET A 155 -9.02 1.18 10.02
N PRO A 156 -7.98 1.28 10.88
CA PRO A 156 -7.43 0.10 11.53
C PRO A 156 -8.41 -0.46 12.58
N GLY A 157 -8.47 -1.78 12.68
CA GLY A 157 -9.18 -2.45 13.76
C GLY A 157 -8.46 -2.34 15.11
N ALA A 158 -9.18 -2.59 16.20
CA ALA A 158 -8.61 -2.51 17.56
C ALA A 158 -7.40 -3.45 17.75
N ASP A 159 -7.47 -4.67 17.25
CA ASP A 159 -6.37 -5.64 17.30
C ASP A 159 -5.15 -5.19 16.48
N GLU A 160 -5.38 -4.60 15.30
CA GLU A 160 -4.30 -4.06 14.46
C GLU A 160 -3.60 -2.89 15.15
N ILE A 161 -4.37 -2.01 15.81
CA ILE A 161 -3.82 -0.90 16.59
C ILE A 161 -2.96 -1.44 17.74
N SER A 162 -3.47 -2.41 18.49
CA SER A 162 -2.76 -3.01 19.62
C SER A 162 -1.43 -3.63 19.20
N LYS A 163 -1.43 -4.39 18.10
CA LYS A 163 -0.21 -5.00 17.54
C LYS A 163 0.78 -3.95 17.04
N ALA A 164 0.30 -2.92 16.36
CA ALA A 164 1.14 -1.83 15.88
C ALA A 164 1.84 -1.08 17.02
N LEU A 165 1.10 -0.77 18.09
CA LEU A 165 1.67 -0.09 19.28
C LEU A 165 2.63 -0.98 20.06
N ALA A 166 2.44 -2.30 20.05
CA ALA A 166 3.35 -3.27 20.66
C ALA A 166 4.61 -3.56 19.81
N GLY A 167 4.73 -3.01 18.61
CA GLY A 167 5.84 -3.30 17.68
C GLY A 167 5.83 -4.71 17.12
N SER A 168 4.67 -5.36 17.07
CA SER A 168 4.49 -6.76 16.68
C SER A 168 3.94 -6.94 15.25
N LEU A 169 4.27 -6.02 14.33
CA LEU A 169 3.87 -6.07 12.91
C LEU A 169 4.93 -6.72 12.03
#